data_8cf96bad92e8e3dfae3d9dbd843f03a9
#
_entry.id   8cf96bad92e8e3dfae3d9dbd843f03a9
#
_cell.length_a   1.000
_cell.length_b   1.000
_cell.length_c   1.000
_cell.angle_alpha   90.00
_cell.angle_beta   90.00
_cell.angle_gamma   90.00
#
_symmetry.space_group_name_H-M   'P 1'
#
loop_
_entity.id
_entity.type
_entity.pdbx_description
1 polymer ?
#
loop_
_entity_poly.entity_id
_entity_poly.type
_entity_poly.pdbx_seq_one_letter_code
_entity_poly.pdbx_strand_id
1 'polypeptide(L)'
;MMRLSRTSKARRETVAFGDLTTLADVKAWLQTGANPFPAGDDALLARLISAASQFIQAWLGRQIAAGDWVESRDGNGGRRLAFANFPVTAVLCVTIDGRPVPPVTTRGGSCAGYLFTPTELV
;
A
#
# COMPACT_ATOMS: atom_id res chain seq x y z
N MET A 1 -5.04 -6.17 -16.63
CA MET A 1 -5.01 -5.07 -15.66
C MET A 1 -5.49 -5.60 -14.33
N MET A 2 -4.73 -5.40 -13.29
CA MET A 2 -4.99 -5.95 -11.96
C MET A 2 -5.14 -4.79 -10.96
N ARG A 3 -6.23 -4.75 -10.22
CA ARG A 3 -6.45 -3.74 -9.17
C ARG A 3 -6.26 -4.38 -7.79
N LEU A 4 -5.32 -3.84 -7.04
CA LEU A 4 -4.92 -4.33 -5.73
C LEU A 4 -5.27 -3.31 -4.65
N SER A 5 -5.75 -3.79 -3.51
CA SER A 5 -5.93 -2.93 -2.33
C SER A 5 -5.05 -3.39 -1.18
N ARG A 6 -4.47 -2.44 -0.52
CA ARG A 6 -3.73 -2.64 0.72
C ARG A 6 -4.45 -1.88 1.83
N THR A 7 -5.42 -2.56 2.45
CA THR A 7 -6.21 -1.94 3.52
C THR A 7 -5.43 -2.02 4.83
N SER A 8 -4.97 -0.89 5.31
CA SER A 8 -4.63 -0.73 6.72
C SER A 8 -5.90 -0.32 7.47
N LYS A 9 -6.35 -1.14 8.41
CA LYS A 9 -7.44 -0.80 9.32
C LYS A 9 -6.89 0.11 10.42
N ALA A 10 -6.59 1.33 10.08
CA ALA A 10 -6.18 2.36 11.02
C ALA A 10 -6.98 3.62 10.74
N ARG A 11 -7.71 4.05 11.79
CA ARG A 11 -8.19 5.40 12.07
C ARG A 11 -8.12 6.40 10.92
N ARG A 12 -9.27 6.91 10.52
CA ARG A 12 -9.44 8.00 9.55
C ARG A 12 -8.84 9.30 10.08
N GLU A 13 -7.54 9.40 10.06
CA GLU A 13 -6.85 10.68 10.02
C GLU A 13 -6.36 10.86 8.59
N THR A 14 -6.56 12.04 8.03
CA THR A 14 -6.18 12.41 6.68
C THR A 14 -4.65 12.38 6.57
N VAL A 15 -4.10 11.20 6.35
CA VAL A 15 -2.69 11.07 5.96
C VAL A 15 -2.62 11.54 4.50
N ALA A 16 -1.80 12.54 4.23
CA ALA A 16 -1.52 12.92 2.85
C ALA A 16 -1.02 11.69 2.10
N PHE A 17 -1.48 11.52 0.84
CA PHE A 17 -1.14 10.33 0.06
C PHE A 17 0.39 10.21 -0.09
N GLY A 18 0.95 9.16 0.47
CA GLY A 18 2.38 8.91 0.47
C GLY A 18 3.12 9.19 1.78
N ASP A 19 2.51 9.87 2.76
CA ASP A 19 3.14 10.07 4.07
C ASP A 19 3.12 8.77 4.89
N LEU A 20 4.21 8.51 5.61
CA LEU A 20 4.40 7.29 6.39
C LEU A 20 3.91 7.41 7.84
N THR A 21 3.67 8.63 8.29
CA THR A 21 3.17 8.93 9.64
C THR A 21 2.22 10.13 9.60
N THR A 22 1.51 10.36 10.69
CA THR A 22 0.59 11.49 10.83
C THR A 22 1.19 12.60 11.66
N LEU A 23 0.68 13.83 11.48
CA LEU A 23 1.06 14.96 12.32
C LEU A 23 0.75 14.70 13.80
N ALA A 24 -0.39 14.03 14.06
CA ALA A 24 -0.80 13.69 15.42
C ALA A 24 0.17 12.72 16.10
N ASP A 25 0.63 11.68 15.37
CA ASP A 25 1.59 10.72 15.89
C ASP A 25 2.94 11.38 16.19
N VAL A 26 3.42 12.25 15.28
CA VAL A 26 4.67 12.99 15.50
C VAL A 26 4.56 13.92 16.70
N LYS A 27 3.45 14.64 16.83
CA LYS A 27 3.21 15.49 18.01
C LYS A 27 3.14 14.69 19.30
N ALA A 28 2.45 13.56 19.29
CA ALA A 28 2.37 12.66 20.47
C ALA A 28 3.75 12.16 20.89
N TRP A 29 4.63 11.87 19.92
CA TRP A 29 5.99 11.44 20.19
C TRP A 29 6.89 12.58 20.71
N LEU A 30 6.71 13.81 20.18
CA LEU A 30 7.46 15.00 20.61
C LEU A 30 6.99 15.56 21.96
N GLN A 31 5.77 15.22 22.39
CA GLN A 31 5.23 15.65 23.68
C GLN A 31 5.91 14.91 24.84
N THR A 32 6.98 15.48 25.36
CA THR A 32 7.65 15.02 26.56
C THR A 32 7.23 15.92 27.73
N GLY A 33 6.02 15.72 28.27
CA GLY A 33 5.54 16.47 29.44
C GLY A 33 4.12 17.02 29.30
N ALA A 34 3.72 17.85 30.27
CA ALA A 34 2.35 18.38 30.39
C ALA A 34 1.98 19.50 29.39
N ASN A 35 2.93 20.00 28.60
CA ASN A 35 2.68 21.09 27.67
C ASN A 35 2.38 20.54 26.26
N PRO A 36 1.23 20.91 25.66
CA PRO A 36 0.95 20.55 24.28
C PRO A 36 1.95 21.21 23.35
N PHE A 37 2.34 20.50 22.29
CA PHE A 37 3.22 21.05 21.24
C PHE A 37 2.53 22.24 20.56
N PRO A 38 3.22 23.39 20.35
CA PRO A 38 2.59 24.59 19.81
C PRO A 38 2.03 24.34 18.40
N ALA A 39 0.80 24.81 18.16
CA ALA A 39 0.13 24.68 16.86
C ALA A 39 0.80 25.50 15.74
N GLY A 40 1.61 26.48 16.10
CA GLY A 40 2.34 27.35 15.15
C GLY A 40 3.29 26.58 14.23
N ASP A 41 3.80 25.43 14.66
CA ASP A 41 4.77 24.63 13.91
C ASP A 41 4.16 23.51 13.08
N ASP A 42 2.83 23.39 13.05
CA ASP A 42 2.13 22.31 12.36
C ASP A 42 2.45 22.25 10.87
N ALA A 43 2.50 23.40 10.21
CA ALA A 43 2.82 23.47 8.79
C ALA A 43 4.26 23.04 8.50
N LEU A 44 5.19 23.37 9.39
CA LEU A 44 6.59 22.94 9.28
C LEU A 44 6.70 21.42 9.47
N LEU A 45 6.05 20.88 10.52
CA LEU A 45 6.04 19.46 10.79
C LEU A 45 5.42 18.66 9.64
N ALA A 46 4.31 19.12 9.07
CA ALA A 46 3.68 18.47 7.93
C ALA A 46 4.63 18.40 6.73
N ARG A 47 5.37 19.48 6.43
CA ARG A 47 6.38 19.49 5.36
C ARG A 47 7.52 18.52 5.64
N LEU A 48 7.99 18.44 6.88
CA LEU A 48 9.06 17.52 7.27
C LEU A 48 8.60 16.06 7.16
N ILE A 49 7.36 15.76 7.56
CA ILE A 49 6.77 14.42 7.41
C ILE A 49 6.75 14.01 5.93
N SER A 50 6.22 14.88 5.06
CA SER A 50 6.14 14.58 3.64
C SER A 50 7.54 14.44 3.01
N ALA A 51 8.48 15.33 3.34
CA ALA A 51 9.84 15.25 2.82
C ALA A 51 10.57 13.98 3.27
N ALA A 52 10.49 13.63 4.55
CA ALA A 52 11.09 12.42 5.09
C ALA A 52 10.44 11.15 4.50
N SER A 53 9.12 11.14 4.36
CA SER A 53 8.37 10.03 3.77
C SER A 53 8.77 9.79 2.31
N GLN A 54 8.86 10.87 1.53
CA GLN A 54 9.30 10.79 0.13
C GLN A 54 10.76 10.33 0.01
N PHE A 55 11.64 10.84 0.86
CA PHE A 55 13.04 10.43 0.88
C PHE A 55 13.19 8.93 1.15
N ILE A 56 12.49 8.41 2.18
CA ILE A 56 12.53 6.98 2.54
C ILE A 56 12.00 6.12 1.39
N GLN A 57 10.87 6.50 0.78
CA GLN A 57 10.28 5.76 -0.33
C GLN A 57 11.16 5.80 -1.58
N ALA A 58 11.78 6.95 -1.88
CA ALA A 58 12.72 7.07 -2.99
C ALA A 58 13.97 6.20 -2.77
N TRP A 59 14.49 6.18 -1.55
CA TRP A 59 15.64 5.35 -1.20
C TRP A 59 15.33 3.85 -1.30
N LEU A 60 14.13 3.44 -0.90
CA LEU A 60 13.66 2.05 -1.01
C LEU A 60 13.25 1.68 -2.45
N GLY A 61 13.11 2.64 -3.35
CA GLY A 61 12.66 2.44 -4.72
C GLY A 61 11.21 1.94 -4.84
N ARG A 62 10.40 2.11 -3.78
CA ARG A 62 8.99 1.68 -3.77
C ARG A 62 8.16 2.49 -2.78
N GLN A 63 6.87 2.55 -3.05
CA GLN A 63 5.91 3.11 -2.10
C GLN A 63 5.53 2.05 -1.07
N ILE A 64 5.64 2.41 0.21
CA ILE A 64 5.30 1.53 1.34
C ILE A 64 4.04 1.96 2.09
N ALA A 65 3.56 3.19 1.86
CA ALA A 65 2.29 3.64 2.39
C ALA A 65 1.14 2.75 1.89
N ALA A 66 0.15 2.51 2.75
CA ALA A 66 -1.04 1.76 2.36
C ALA A 66 -1.82 2.52 1.28
N GLY A 67 -2.29 1.81 0.26
CA GLY A 67 -3.02 2.41 -0.85
C GLY A 67 -3.52 1.36 -1.83
N ASP A 68 -4.29 1.81 -2.80
CA ASP A 68 -4.78 0.98 -3.90
C ASP A 68 -3.87 1.15 -5.12
N TRP A 69 -3.54 0.04 -5.75
CA TRP A 69 -2.63 -0.01 -6.88
C TRP A 69 -3.29 -0.67 -8.07
N VAL A 70 -2.91 -0.21 -9.25
CA VAL A 70 -3.23 -0.88 -10.50
C VAL A 70 -1.90 -1.25 -11.15
N GLU A 71 -1.68 -2.55 -11.34
CA GLU A 71 -0.50 -3.06 -12.03
C GLU A 71 -0.91 -3.70 -13.34
N SER A 72 -0.18 -3.38 -14.40
CA SER A 72 -0.26 -4.08 -15.68
C SER A 72 1.08 -4.74 -15.96
N ARG A 73 1.05 -6.01 -16.30
CA ARG A 73 2.25 -6.78 -16.57
C ARG A 73 2.03 -7.76 -17.70
N ASP A 74 3.06 -7.98 -18.49
CA ASP A 74 3.08 -9.04 -19.46
C ASP A 74 3.28 -10.39 -18.78
N GLY A 75 2.62 -11.41 -19.29
CA GLY A 75 2.79 -12.77 -18.81
C GLY A 75 4.18 -13.30 -19.14
N ASN A 76 4.77 -14.03 -18.22
CA ASN A 76 6.08 -14.69 -18.37
C ASN A 76 5.98 -16.16 -18.82
N GLY A 77 4.78 -16.62 -19.21
CA GLY A 77 4.52 -18.02 -19.56
C GLY A 77 4.45 -18.95 -18.34
N GLY A 78 4.67 -18.44 -17.13
CA GLY A 78 4.62 -19.18 -15.89
C GLY A 78 3.28 -19.08 -15.18
N ARG A 79 3.14 -19.83 -14.08
CA ARG A 79 1.95 -19.83 -13.22
C ARG A 79 2.03 -18.84 -12.06
N ARG A 80 3.09 -18.05 -11.99
CA ARG A 80 3.34 -17.11 -10.89
C ARG A 80 3.73 -15.75 -11.44
N LEU A 81 3.17 -14.71 -10.86
CA LEU A 81 3.46 -13.32 -11.19
C LEU A 81 3.72 -12.55 -9.90
N ALA A 82 4.95 -12.11 -9.71
CA ALA A 82 5.31 -11.32 -8.53
C ALA A 82 4.72 -9.91 -8.63
N PHE A 83 4.23 -9.39 -7.49
CA PHE A 83 3.77 -8.01 -7.39
C PHE A 83 4.96 -7.04 -7.32
N ALA A 84 4.83 -5.87 -7.92
CA ALA A 84 5.79 -4.77 -7.73
C ALA A 84 5.56 -4.08 -6.39
N ASN A 85 4.28 -3.92 -6.03
CA ASN A 85 3.89 -3.30 -4.78
C ASN A 85 3.42 -4.38 -3.81
N PHE A 86 4.24 -4.70 -2.83
CA PHE A 86 3.98 -5.71 -1.81
C PHE A 86 4.27 -5.16 -0.40
N PRO A 87 3.71 -5.71 0.67
CA PRO A 87 2.78 -6.83 0.71
C PRO A 87 1.36 -6.45 0.29
N VAL A 88 0.72 -7.31 -0.50
CA VAL A 88 -0.68 -7.15 -0.94
C VAL A 88 -1.59 -7.80 0.10
N THR A 89 -2.61 -7.08 0.54
CA THR A 89 -3.59 -7.56 1.52
C THR A 89 -4.88 -8.05 0.87
N ALA A 90 -5.22 -7.49 -0.30
CA ALA A 90 -6.38 -7.90 -1.08
C ALA A 90 -6.14 -7.67 -2.57
N VAL A 91 -6.69 -8.54 -3.40
CA VAL A 91 -6.78 -8.38 -4.85
C VAL A 91 -8.23 -8.13 -5.19
N LEU A 92 -8.55 -6.96 -5.75
CA LEU A 92 -9.92 -6.57 -6.04
C LEU A 92 -10.42 -7.14 -7.36
N CYS A 93 -9.58 -7.13 -8.38
CA CYS A 93 -9.88 -7.74 -9.67
C CYS A 93 -8.59 -8.11 -10.42
N VAL A 94 -8.70 -9.15 -11.22
CA VAL A 94 -7.68 -9.56 -12.18
C VAL A 94 -8.33 -9.66 -13.55
N THR A 95 -7.68 -9.12 -14.56
CA THR A 95 -8.11 -9.29 -15.96
C THR A 95 -6.93 -9.74 -16.80
N ILE A 96 -7.17 -10.67 -17.71
CA ILE A 96 -6.18 -11.12 -18.70
C ILE A 96 -6.80 -10.88 -20.10
N ASP A 97 -6.11 -10.10 -20.92
CA ASP A 97 -6.61 -9.71 -22.25
C ASP A 97 -8.03 -9.13 -22.22
N GLY A 98 -8.31 -8.31 -21.18
CA GLY A 98 -9.62 -7.70 -20.98
C GLY A 98 -10.70 -8.62 -20.39
N ARG A 99 -10.40 -9.90 -20.14
CA ARG A 99 -11.34 -10.86 -19.57
C ARG A 99 -11.12 -10.96 -18.06
N PRO A 100 -12.17 -10.87 -17.24
CA PRO A 100 -12.04 -11.02 -15.79
C PRO A 100 -11.70 -12.48 -15.43
N VAL A 101 -10.77 -12.64 -14.49
CA VAL A 101 -10.38 -13.93 -13.93
C VAL A 101 -10.91 -14.00 -12.50
N PRO A 102 -11.69 -15.03 -12.12
CA PRO A 102 -12.22 -15.15 -10.78
C PRO A 102 -11.15 -15.59 -9.77
N PRO A 103 -11.28 -15.19 -8.49
CA PRO A 103 -10.47 -15.77 -7.44
C PRO A 103 -10.89 -17.23 -7.16
N VAL A 104 -9.91 -18.07 -6.83
CA VAL A 104 -10.17 -19.44 -6.37
C VAL A 104 -9.69 -19.62 -4.94
N THR A 105 -10.40 -20.41 -4.16
CA THR A 105 -10.12 -20.60 -2.73
C THR A 105 -9.17 -21.76 -2.45
N THR A 106 -8.96 -22.66 -3.43
CA THR A 106 -8.19 -23.89 -3.21
C THR A 106 -7.27 -24.19 -4.38
N ARG A 107 -6.02 -24.49 -4.10
CA ARG A 107 -5.07 -25.02 -5.10
C ARG A 107 -5.53 -26.42 -5.54
N GLY A 108 -5.66 -26.61 -6.83
CA GLY A 108 -5.99 -27.90 -7.42
C GLY A 108 -7.46 -28.12 -7.76
N GLY A 109 -8.31 -27.11 -7.65
CA GLY A 109 -9.65 -27.13 -8.20
C GLY A 109 -9.64 -27.13 -9.73
N SER A 110 -10.67 -27.74 -10.33
CA SER A 110 -10.88 -27.80 -11.79
C SER A 110 -11.24 -26.44 -12.43
N CYS A 111 -11.32 -25.37 -11.65
CA CYS A 111 -11.72 -24.06 -12.11
C CYS A 111 -10.50 -23.18 -12.43
N ALA A 112 -10.50 -22.56 -13.59
CA ALA A 112 -9.53 -21.54 -13.95
C ALA A 112 -9.76 -20.29 -13.08
N GLY A 113 -8.70 -19.79 -12.43
CA GLY A 113 -8.78 -18.62 -11.59
C GLY A 113 -7.42 -18.29 -10.98
N TYR A 114 -7.38 -17.33 -10.07
CA TYR A 114 -6.15 -16.93 -9.39
C TYR A 114 -6.24 -17.14 -7.88
N LEU A 115 -5.09 -17.42 -7.29
CA LEU A 115 -4.81 -17.29 -5.86
C LEU A 115 -3.78 -16.18 -5.69
N PHE A 116 -3.73 -15.55 -4.54
CA PHE A 116 -2.66 -14.62 -4.23
C PHE A 116 -2.04 -14.88 -2.87
N THR A 117 -0.77 -14.53 -2.77
CA THR A 117 -0.02 -14.39 -1.53
C THR A 117 0.33 -12.91 -1.35
N PRO A 118 0.84 -12.47 -0.21
CA PRO A 118 1.25 -11.08 -0.04
C PRO A 118 2.26 -10.58 -1.08
N THR A 119 2.95 -11.46 -1.79
CA THR A 119 4.04 -11.12 -2.72
C THR A 119 3.80 -11.52 -4.18
N GLU A 120 2.88 -12.44 -4.44
CA GLU A 120 2.68 -12.99 -5.79
C GLU A 120 1.24 -13.44 -6.07
N LEU A 121 0.88 -13.43 -7.33
CA LEU A 121 -0.31 -14.06 -7.89
C LEU A 121 0.08 -15.45 -8.42
N VAL A 122 -0.79 -16.45 -8.19
CA VAL A 122 -0.57 -17.85 -8.59
C VAL A 122 -1.76 -18.37 -9.37
#